data_bbf06d97c69bcae6003bd8f8de912308
#
_entry.id   bbf06d97c69bcae6003bd8f8de912308
#
_cell.length_a   1.000
_cell.length_b   1.000
_cell.length_c   1.000
_cell.angle_alpha   90.00
_cell.angle_beta   90.00
_cell.angle_gamma   90.00
#
_symmetry.space_group_name_H-M   'P 1'
#
loop_
_entity.id
_entity.type
_entity.pdbx_description
1 polymer ?
#
loop_
_entity_poly.entity_id
_entity_poly.type
_entity_poly.pdbx_seq_one_letter_code
_entity_poly.pdbx_strand_id
1 'polypeptide(L)'
;IALANQKGGVAKTTTTLNLAVAFQEQGFHVLGVDLDPQGNLTMSQGMDPDTVERSMFDVLVHSVPVDEVIHRTEIDLAVSSIDLAGAELALSSMIGRERALQKALLPVRNRYDYILVDTPPSLGLLTINALTAADSVIVPVQCEYLSLRGLVQLENTLSMIRENLNPTVEIRGILPTMYDGRTLHSREAVEMLRENFGDLVFETRIRKTVRYAEAPVQGSSVLKYDPSGSAAEAYRELAKEVLDGATPRQHA
;
A
#
# COMPACT_ATOMS: atom_id res chain seq x y z
N ILE A 1 -1.32 1.68 -7.53
CA ILE A 1 -1.02 0.42 -6.82
C ILE A 1 -1.62 0.52 -5.41
N ALA A 2 -2.43 -0.46 -4.99
CA ALA A 2 -2.89 -0.55 -3.60
C ALA A 2 -2.02 -1.52 -2.79
N LEU A 3 -1.71 -1.19 -1.54
CA LEU A 3 -1.06 -2.08 -0.57
C LEU A 3 -2.15 -2.64 0.34
N ALA A 4 -2.54 -3.91 0.16
CA ALA A 4 -3.69 -4.46 0.85
C ALA A 4 -3.41 -5.81 1.51
N ASN A 5 -3.84 -5.94 2.76
CA ASN A 5 -3.93 -7.20 3.50
C ASN A 5 -4.84 -6.97 4.73
N GLN A 6 -5.71 -7.93 5.02
CA GLN A 6 -6.62 -7.89 6.16
C GLN A 6 -5.87 -7.95 7.52
N LYS A 7 -4.69 -8.58 7.54
CA LYS A 7 -3.88 -8.68 8.76
C LYS A 7 -3.17 -7.34 9.03
N GLY A 8 -3.25 -6.86 10.28
CA GLY A 8 -2.46 -5.74 10.77
C GLY A 8 -0.99 -6.10 10.98
N GLY A 9 -0.09 -5.12 10.93
CA GLY A 9 1.33 -5.32 11.23
C GLY A 9 2.13 -6.09 10.18
N VAL A 10 1.61 -6.26 8.96
CA VAL A 10 2.30 -6.96 7.86
C VAL A 10 3.17 -6.03 7.00
N ALA A 11 3.47 -4.84 7.47
CA ALA A 11 4.28 -3.83 6.79
C ALA A 11 3.63 -3.18 5.55
N LYS A 12 2.28 -3.02 5.48
CA LYS A 12 1.61 -2.26 4.41
C LYS A 12 2.16 -0.83 4.32
N THR A 13 1.97 -0.05 5.37
CA THR A 13 2.42 1.35 5.47
C THR A 13 3.92 1.50 5.23
N THR A 14 4.72 0.64 5.85
CA THR A 14 6.17 0.62 5.65
C THR A 14 6.52 0.39 4.18
N THR A 15 5.80 -0.51 3.51
CA THR A 15 6.03 -0.80 2.09
C THR A 15 5.54 0.36 1.22
N THR A 16 4.38 0.96 1.52
CA THR A 16 3.87 2.12 0.78
C THR A 16 4.90 3.25 0.75
N LEU A 17 5.40 3.66 1.92
CA LEU A 17 6.37 4.74 2.01
C LEU A 17 7.69 4.40 1.29
N ASN A 18 8.29 3.27 1.64
CA ASN A 18 9.64 2.96 1.17
C ASN A 18 9.67 2.60 -0.32
N LEU A 19 8.61 1.98 -0.85
CA LEU A 19 8.48 1.74 -2.30
C LEU A 19 8.25 3.06 -3.06
N ALA A 20 7.45 3.99 -2.50
CA ALA A 20 7.26 5.31 -3.09
C ALA A 20 8.57 6.06 -3.22
N VAL A 21 9.39 6.08 -2.16
CA VAL A 21 10.71 6.73 -2.18
C VAL A 21 11.67 6.00 -3.13
N ALA A 22 11.63 4.66 -3.19
CA ALA A 22 12.45 3.90 -4.13
C ALA A 22 12.11 4.19 -5.61
N PHE A 23 10.84 4.44 -5.92
CA PHE A 23 10.43 4.92 -7.24
C PHE A 23 10.91 6.34 -7.52
N GLN A 24 10.86 7.25 -6.53
CA GLN A 24 11.41 8.60 -6.69
C GLN A 24 12.93 8.59 -6.93
N GLU A 25 13.69 7.71 -6.26
CA GLU A 25 15.12 7.53 -6.54
C GLU A 25 15.40 7.13 -7.99
N GLN A 26 14.42 6.53 -8.67
CA GLN A 26 14.47 6.17 -10.09
C GLN A 26 13.93 7.27 -11.03
N GLY A 27 13.54 8.41 -10.48
CA GLY A 27 13.10 9.58 -11.25
C GLY A 27 11.59 9.65 -11.50
N PHE A 28 10.77 8.79 -10.88
CA PHE A 28 9.31 8.84 -11.03
C PHE A 28 8.66 9.86 -10.08
N HIS A 29 7.58 10.49 -10.53
CA HIS A 29 6.72 11.30 -9.68
C HIS A 29 5.72 10.40 -8.95
N VAL A 30 5.71 10.45 -7.63
CA VAL A 30 4.92 9.52 -6.82
C VAL A 30 4.03 10.26 -5.84
N LEU A 31 2.75 9.81 -5.76
CA LEU A 31 1.80 10.22 -4.74
C LEU A 31 1.56 9.03 -3.79
N GLY A 32 1.77 9.24 -2.50
CA GLY A 32 1.23 8.38 -1.45
C GLY A 32 -0.20 8.82 -1.06
N VAL A 33 -1.08 7.87 -0.82
CA VAL A 33 -2.43 8.12 -0.31
C VAL A 33 -2.64 7.31 0.95
N ASP A 34 -2.84 7.97 2.08
CA ASP A 34 -3.10 7.31 3.36
C ASP A 34 -4.61 7.13 3.56
N LEU A 35 -5.10 5.89 3.48
CA LEU A 35 -6.50 5.52 3.76
C LEU A 35 -6.67 4.78 5.08
N ASP A 36 -5.61 4.63 5.88
CA ASP A 36 -5.77 4.06 7.21
C ASP A 36 -6.17 5.16 8.21
N PRO A 37 -7.31 5.03 8.93
CA PRO A 37 -7.68 5.96 9.99
C PRO A 37 -6.64 6.13 11.10
N GLN A 38 -5.72 5.16 11.24
CA GLN A 38 -4.60 5.28 12.18
C GLN A 38 -3.55 6.31 11.72
N GLY A 39 -3.56 6.74 10.45
CA GLY A 39 -2.68 7.77 9.92
C GLY A 39 -1.18 7.42 9.99
N ASN A 40 -0.84 6.13 9.98
CA ASN A 40 0.56 5.71 10.17
C ASN A 40 1.48 6.19 9.05
N LEU A 41 0.98 6.27 7.80
CA LEU A 41 1.77 6.80 6.69
C LEU A 41 1.97 8.32 6.87
N THR A 42 0.93 9.03 7.28
CA THR A 42 0.95 10.46 7.61
C THR A 42 1.95 10.76 8.73
N MET A 43 1.88 10.01 9.83
CA MET A 43 2.84 10.14 10.95
C MET A 43 4.27 9.82 10.53
N SER A 44 4.47 8.81 9.67
CA SER A 44 5.80 8.43 9.18
C SER A 44 6.47 9.50 8.34
N GLN A 45 5.73 10.54 7.97
CA GLN A 45 6.24 11.72 7.26
C GLN A 45 6.27 12.99 8.13
N GLY A 46 6.19 12.80 9.47
CA GLY A 46 6.32 13.87 10.47
C GLY A 46 5.08 14.75 10.62
N MET A 47 3.93 14.31 10.12
CA MET A 47 2.65 15.01 10.26
C MET A 47 1.79 14.33 11.32
N ASP A 48 1.05 15.12 12.08
CA ASP A 48 0.14 14.62 13.12
C ASP A 48 -1.30 14.53 12.57
N PRO A 49 -1.85 13.31 12.41
CA PRO A 49 -3.21 13.12 11.91
C PRO A 49 -4.31 13.78 12.74
N ASP A 50 -4.03 14.09 14.01
CA ASP A 50 -4.99 14.75 14.90
C ASP A 50 -5.06 16.27 14.68
N THR A 51 -4.08 16.84 13.96
CA THR A 51 -3.97 18.30 13.76
C THR A 51 -4.12 18.76 12.31
N VAL A 52 -4.24 17.84 11.34
CA VAL A 52 -4.47 18.22 9.95
C VAL A 52 -5.87 18.83 9.78
N GLU A 53 -5.95 19.98 9.10
CA GLU A 53 -7.22 20.70 8.90
C GLU A 53 -8.16 19.96 7.93
N ARG A 54 -7.60 19.33 6.91
CA ARG A 54 -8.31 18.53 5.89
C ARG A 54 -7.54 17.28 5.57
N SER A 55 -8.27 16.20 5.30
CA SER A 55 -7.71 14.88 5.07
C SER A 55 -8.45 14.11 3.99
N MET A 56 -8.06 12.88 3.76
CA MET A 56 -8.78 11.96 2.89
C MET A 56 -10.23 11.71 3.34
N PHE A 57 -10.59 11.98 4.61
CA PHE A 57 -11.99 11.99 5.04
C PHE A 57 -12.81 13.04 4.27
N ASP A 58 -12.31 14.28 4.21
CA ASP A 58 -13.00 15.37 3.51
C ASP A 58 -13.10 15.13 2.01
N VAL A 59 -12.07 14.52 1.44
CA VAL A 59 -12.04 14.13 0.02
C VAL A 59 -13.12 13.09 -0.28
N LEU A 60 -13.22 12.03 0.53
CA LEU A 60 -14.13 10.92 0.26
C LEU A 60 -15.58 11.25 0.61
N VAL A 61 -15.81 12.01 1.70
CA VAL A 61 -17.15 12.26 2.26
C VAL A 61 -17.71 13.59 1.79
N HIS A 62 -16.89 14.65 1.78
CA HIS A 62 -17.32 16.01 1.46
C HIS A 62 -16.97 16.42 0.03
N SER A 63 -16.33 15.54 -0.76
CA SER A 63 -15.90 15.81 -2.14
C SER A 63 -14.96 17.02 -2.27
N VAL A 64 -14.15 17.25 -1.23
CA VAL A 64 -13.06 18.23 -1.29
C VAL A 64 -12.05 17.80 -2.36
N PRO A 65 -11.53 18.70 -3.18
CA PRO A 65 -10.48 18.36 -4.14
C PRO A 65 -9.27 17.73 -3.46
N VAL A 66 -8.78 16.61 -3.99
CA VAL A 66 -7.64 15.89 -3.39
C VAL A 66 -6.37 16.77 -3.29
N ASP A 67 -6.23 17.75 -4.16
CA ASP A 67 -5.13 18.73 -4.13
C ASP A 67 -5.03 19.48 -2.80
N GLU A 68 -6.16 19.68 -2.10
CA GLU A 68 -6.20 20.42 -0.84
C GLU A 68 -5.68 19.62 0.36
N VAL A 69 -5.49 18.30 0.16
CA VAL A 69 -4.98 17.39 1.20
C VAL A 69 -3.63 16.78 0.84
N ILE A 70 -3.05 17.17 -0.31
CA ILE A 70 -1.71 16.74 -0.70
C ILE A 70 -0.67 17.66 -0.07
N HIS A 71 0.20 17.08 0.72
CA HIS A 71 1.34 17.75 1.35
C HIS A 71 2.65 17.27 0.73
N ARG A 72 3.58 18.21 0.51
CA ARG A 72 4.94 17.90 0.08
C ARG A 72 5.78 17.52 1.28
N THR A 73 6.09 16.25 1.39
CA THR A 73 6.97 15.69 2.40
C THR A 73 8.20 15.06 1.71
N GLU A 74 8.66 13.90 2.13
CA GLU A 74 9.66 13.14 1.36
C GLU A 74 9.07 12.64 0.03
N ILE A 75 7.75 12.39 0.02
CA ILE A 75 6.92 12.16 -1.17
C ILE A 75 5.77 13.17 -1.18
N ASP A 76 5.07 13.34 -2.30
CA ASP A 76 3.75 13.96 -2.24
C ASP A 76 2.79 12.99 -1.52
N LEU A 77 2.09 13.46 -0.49
CA LEU A 77 1.26 12.62 0.38
C LEU A 77 -0.13 13.24 0.58
N ALA A 78 -1.17 12.52 0.16
CA ALA A 78 -2.54 12.79 0.55
C ALA A 78 -2.78 12.20 1.94
N VAL A 79 -2.97 13.08 2.94
CA VAL A 79 -2.91 12.73 4.36
C VAL A 79 -4.20 12.15 4.91
N SER A 80 -4.08 11.28 5.91
CA SER A 80 -5.18 10.76 6.73
C SER A 80 -5.41 11.60 7.97
N SER A 81 -6.59 11.44 8.58
CA SER A 81 -6.91 11.91 9.93
C SER A 81 -7.72 10.85 10.68
N ILE A 82 -7.87 11.03 12.00
CA ILE A 82 -8.70 10.16 12.83
C ILE A 82 -10.17 10.14 12.37
N ASP A 83 -10.66 11.23 11.76
CA ASP A 83 -12.02 11.34 11.25
C ASP A 83 -12.32 10.31 10.16
N LEU A 84 -11.28 9.81 9.46
CA LEU A 84 -11.41 8.75 8.48
C LEU A 84 -12.00 7.45 9.06
N ALA A 85 -11.95 7.25 10.37
CA ALA A 85 -12.63 6.15 11.05
C ALA A 85 -14.18 6.22 10.87
N GLY A 86 -14.72 7.43 10.72
CA GLY A 86 -16.14 7.65 10.43
C GLY A 86 -16.52 7.56 8.95
N ALA A 87 -15.55 7.48 8.05
CA ALA A 87 -15.80 7.54 6.61
C ALA A 87 -16.65 6.38 6.10
N GLU A 88 -16.44 5.15 6.60
CA GLU A 88 -17.23 3.99 6.16
C GLU A 88 -18.71 4.16 6.47
N LEU A 89 -19.05 4.71 7.64
CA LEU A 89 -20.44 5.01 8.00
C LEU A 89 -21.01 6.15 7.15
N ALA A 90 -20.26 7.24 6.96
CA ALA A 90 -20.69 8.37 6.16
C ALA A 90 -20.92 7.97 4.70
N LEU A 91 -20.00 7.19 4.11
CA LEU A 91 -20.11 6.70 2.74
C LEU A 91 -21.25 5.69 2.56
N SER A 92 -21.69 4.97 3.62
CA SER A 92 -22.64 3.86 3.51
C SER A 92 -23.96 4.23 2.83
N SER A 93 -24.40 5.48 2.96
CA SER A 93 -25.63 6.02 2.34
C SER A 93 -25.39 6.67 0.97
N MET A 94 -24.13 6.79 0.49
CA MET A 94 -23.81 7.51 -0.74
C MET A 94 -23.91 6.58 -1.95
N ILE A 95 -24.46 7.08 -3.05
CA ILE A 95 -24.50 6.37 -4.33
C ILE A 95 -23.11 6.35 -4.96
N GLY A 96 -22.64 5.15 -5.34
CA GLY A 96 -21.33 4.96 -5.95
C GLY A 96 -20.17 5.15 -4.95
N ARG A 97 -20.44 4.90 -3.68
CA ARG A 97 -19.48 4.97 -2.55
C ARG A 97 -18.21 4.15 -2.75
N GLU A 98 -18.29 3.05 -3.50
CA GLU A 98 -17.16 2.19 -3.81
C GLU A 98 -16.16 2.83 -4.80
N ARG A 99 -16.58 3.90 -5.48
CA ARG A 99 -15.79 4.64 -6.48
C ARG A 99 -15.39 6.06 -6.03
N ALA A 100 -15.58 6.38 -4.76
CA ALA A 100 -15.29 7.71 -4.24
C ALA A 100 -13.81 8.08 -4.44
N LEU A 101 -12.88 7.19 -4.07
CA LEU A 101 -11.45 7.40 -4.28
C LEU A 101 -11.09 7.46 -5.77
N GLN A 102 -11.64 6.56 -6.60
CA GLN A 102 -11.39 6.57 -8.04
C GLN A 102 -11.73 7.94 -8.65
N LYS A 103 -12.88 8.50 -8.30
CA LYS A 103 -13.32 9.83 -8.77
C LYS A 103 -12.42 10.94 -8.25
N ALA A 104 -12.05 10.88 -6.97
CA ALA A 104 -11.21 11.89 -6.33
C ALA A 104 -9.80 11.96 -6.94
N LEU A 105 -9.24 10.84 -7.38
CA LEU A 105 -7.90 10.78 -7.96
C LEU A 105 -7.85 11.16 -9.45
N LEU A 106 -8.98 11.14 -10.18
CA LEU A 106 -9.00 11.48 -11.61
C LEU A 106 -8.31 12.80 -11.98
N PRO A 107 -8.52 13.93 -11.25
CA PRO A 107 -7.90 15.21 -11.61
C PRO A 107 -6.37 15.22 -11.48
N VAL A 108 -5.83 14.38 -10.62
CA VAL A 108 -4.40 14.35 -10.31
C VAL A 108 -3.65 13.19 -10.96
N ARG A 109 -4.36 12.19 -11.49
CA ARG A 109 -3.79 10.94 -12.00
C ARG A 109 -2.66 11.16 -13.03
N ASN A 110 -2.81 12.14 -13.91
CA ASN A 110 -1.84 12.41 -14.97
C ASN A 110 -0.59 13.20 -14.51
N ARG A 111 -0.54 13.61 -13.24
CA ARG A 111 0.61 14.33 -12.67
C ARG A 111 1.63 13.39 -12.02
N TYR A 112 1.23 12.14 -11.79
CA TYR A 112 2.06 11.15 -11.13
C TYR A 112 2.23 9.92 -12.01
N ASP A 113 3.44 9.39 -12.03
CA ASP A 113 3.75 8.11 -12.69
C ASP A 113 3.20 6.94 -11.87
N TYR A 114 3.23 7.08 -10.55
CA TYR A 114 2.70 6.10 -9.60
C TYR A 114 1.89 6.77 -8.48
N ILE A 115 0.74 6.18 -8.15
CA ILE A 115 -0.04 6.48 -6.96
C ILE A 115 -0.07 5.22 -6.11
N LEU A 116 0.49 5.28 -4.89
CA LEU A 116 0.50 4.18 -3.93
C LEU A 116 -0.51 4.46 -2.83
N VAL A 117 -1.43 3.51 -2.61
CA VAL A 117 -2.52 3.65 -1.65
C VAL A 117 -2.29 2.70 -0.48
N ASP A 118 -2.05 3.26 0.71
CA ASP A 118 -2.01 2.51 1.97
C ASP A 118 -3.42 2.25 2.48
N THR A 119 -3.72 1.00 2.85
CA THR A 119 -5.06 0.61 3.28
C THR A 119 -5.11 0.16 4.73
N PRO A 120 -6.26 0.31 5.41
CA PRO A 120 -6.44 -0.22 6.76
C PRO A 120 -6.35 -1.75 6.80
N PRO A 121 -6.15 -2.35 7.99
CA PRO A 121 -6.11 -3.80 8.16
C PRO A 121 -7.53 -4.41 8.18
N SER A 122 -8.30 -4.16 7.14
CA SER A 122 -9.69 -4.64 6.96
C SER A 122 -9.99 -4.80 5.48
N LEU A 123 -11.06 -5.48 5.14
CA LEU A 123 -11.64 -5.51 3.78
C LEU A 123 -12.94 -4.69 3.73
N GLY A 124 -12.99 -3.61 4.50
CA GLY A 124 -14.10 -2.68 4.54
C GLY A 124 -14.15 -1.72 3.33
N LEU A 125 -15.03 -0.73 3.40
CA LEU A 125 -15.33 0.16 2.27
C LEU A 125 -14.13 1.01 1.86
N LEU A 126 -13.24 1.38 2.78
CA LEU A 126 -12.00 2.10 2.44
C LEU A 126 -11.07 1.22 1.59
N THR A 127 -10.88 -0.05 1.97
CA THR A 127 -10.07 -0.98 1.18
C THR A 127 -10.74 -1.28 -0.18
N ILE A 128 -12.06 -1.43 -0.24
CA ILE A 128 -12.80 -1.58 -1.49
C ILE A 128 -12.57 -0.37 -2.41
N ASN A 129 -12.59 0.85 -1.87
CA ASN A 129 -12.27 2.07 -2.63
C ASN A 129 -10.85 2.04 -3.20
N ALA A 130 -9.86 1.63 -2.39
CA ALA A 130 -8.48 1.50 -2.84
C ALA A 130 -8.35 0.50 -4.00
N LEU A 131 -8.94 -0.69 -3.85
CA LEU A 131 -8.89 -1.75 -4.87
C LEU A 131 -9.68 -1.38 -6.14
N THR A 132 -10.78 -0.62 -5.99
CA THR A 132 -11.56 -0.12 -7.13
C THR A 132 -10.80 0.93 -7.92
N ALA A 133 -10.01 1.78 -7.24
CA ALA A 133 -9.23 2.84 -7.87
C ALA A 133 -7.87 2.36 -8.43
N ALA A 134 -7.37 1.23 -7.96
CA ALA A 134 -6.04 0.74 -8.31
C ALA A 134 -6.03 -0.04 -9.63
N ASP A 135 -4.91 0.05 -10.36
CA ASP A 135 -4.63 -0.81 -11.50
C ASP A 135 -4.10 -2.18 -11.03
N SER A 136 -3.39 -2.20 -9.90
CA SER A 136 -2.84 -3.43 -9.33
C SER A 136 -2.67 -3.36 -7.81
N VAL A 137 -2.46 -4.54 -7.21
CA VAL A 137 -2.35 -4.72 -5.76
C VAL A 137 -1.05 -5.42 -5.41
N ILE A 138 -0.28 -4.86 -4.49
CA ILE A 138 0.81 -5.56 -3.80
C ILE A 138 0.28 -6.04 -2.45
N VAL A 139 0.54 -7.30 -2.14
CA VAL A 139 0.06 -7.95 -0.92
C VAL A 139 1.22 -8.28 0.01
N PRO A 140 1.56 -7.42 0.98
CA PRO A 140 2.55 -7.74 2.00
C PRO A 140 2.02 -8.87 2.90
N VAL A 141 2.81 -9.93 3.08
CA VAL A 141 2.43 -11.13 3.83
C VAL A 141 3.53 -11.49 4.82
N GLN A 142 3.18 -11.50 6.09
CA GLN A 142 4.10 -11.94 7.13
C GLN A 142 4.41 -13.43 6.95
N CYS A 143 5.70 -13.81 7.03
CA CYS A 143 6.17 -15.18 6.88
C CYS A 143 5.81 -16.04 8.09
N GLU A 144 4.51 -16.31 8.26
CA GLU A 144 3.92 -17.16 9.29
C GLU A 144 2.89 -18.12 8.68
N TYR A 145 2.73 -19.29 9.29
CA TYR A 145 1.90 -20.41 8.79
C TYR A 145 0.43 -20.04 8.50
N LEU A 146 -0.17 -19.09 9.23
CA LEU A 146 -1.58 -18.72 9.08
C LEU A 146 -1.85 -17.65 8.02
N SER A 147 -0.84 -17.18 7.30
CA SER A 147 -0.97 -16.05 6.36
C SER A 147 -1.77 -16.39 5.10
N LEU A 148 -1.87 -17.65 4.70
CA LEU A 148 -2.60 -18.10 3.49
C LEU A 148 -4.10 -17.80 3.55
N ARG A 149 -4.74 -17.89 4.73
CA ARG A 149 -6.18 -17.62 4.86
C ARG A 149 -6.55 -16.18 4.48
N GLY A 150 -5.70 -15.23 4.88
CA GLY A 150 -5.91 -13.81 4.51
C GLY A 150 -5.79 -13.56 3.01
N LEU A 151 -4.89 -14.29 2.34
CA LEU A 151 -4.72 -14.20 0.88
C LEU A 151 -5.95 -14.72 0.13
N VAL A 152 -6.50 -15.87 0.53
CA VAL A 152 -7.73 -16.42 -0.07
C VAL A 152 -8.90 -15.46 0.10
N GLN A 153 -9.03 -14.82 1.27
CA GLN A 153 -10.10 -13.87 1.51
C GLN A 153 -9.94 -12.58 0.68
N LEU A 154 -8.71 -12.09 0.53
CA LEU A 154 -8.41 -10.97 -0.35
C LEU A 154 -8.73 -11.31 -1.82
N GLU A 155 -8.33 -12.49 -2.29
CA GLU A 155 -8.64 -12.94 -3.67
C GLU A 155 -10.14 -13.03 -3.92
N ASN A 156 -10.92 -13.54 -2.98
CA ASN A 156 -12.38 -13.52 -3.07
C ASN A 156 -12.94 -12.10 -3.18
N THR A 157 -12.38 -11.16 -2.41
CA THR A 157 -12.77 -9.74 -2.49
C THR A 157 -12.39 -9.14 -3.84
N LEU A 158 -11.19 -9.44 -4.35
CA LEU A 158 -10.73 -8.98 -5.67
C LEU A 158 -11.62 -9.54 -6.79
N SER A 159 -12.04 -10.80 -6.69
CA SER A 159 -12.97 -11.40 -7.68
C SER A 159 -14.30 -10.64 -7.73
N MET A 160 -14.89 -10.31 -6.57
CA MET A 160 -16.11 -9.48 -6.53
C MET A 160 -15.88 -8.08 -7.10
N ILE A 161 -14.72 -7.49 -6.86
CA ILE A 161 -14.36 -6.16 -7.41
C ILE A 161 -14.19 -6.23 -8.92
N ARG A 162 -13.52 -7.26 -9.46
CA ARG A 162 -13.39 -7.47 -10.90
C ARG A 162 -14.75 -7.60 -11.59
N GLU A 163 -15.66 -8.35 -11.02
CA GLU A 163 -16.99 -8.58 -11.58
C GLU A 163 -17.87 -7.32 -11.59
N ASN A 164 -17.75 -6.43 -10.59
CA ASN A 164 -18.74 -5.40 -10.37
C ASN A 164 -18.21 -3.95 -10.49
N LEU A 165 -16.91 -3.73 -10.24
CA LEU A 165 -16.35 -2.40 -10.05
C LEU A 165 -15.15 -2.10 -10.95
N ASN A 166 -14.12 -2.95 -10.92
CA ASN A 166 -12.87 -2.73 -11.65
C ASN A 166 -12.38 -4.03 -12.28
N PRO A 167 -12.75 -4.30 -13.55
CA PRO A 167 -12.45 -5.59 -14.20
C PRO A 167 -10.96 -5.82 -14.45
N THR A 168 -10.13 -4.79 -14.35
CA THR A 168 -8.70 -4.84 -14.69
C THR A 168 -7.78 -4.98 -13.49
N VAL A 169 -8.29 -4.87 -12.25
CA VAL A 169 -7.45 -4.96 -11.06
C VAL A 169 -6.85 -6.37 -10.91
N GLU A 170 -5.54 -6.42 -10.74
CA GLU A 170 -4.80 -7.68 -10.60
C GLU A 170 -3.85 -7.65 -9.40
N ILE A 171 -3.47 -8.84 -8.91
CA ILE A 171 -2.38 -8.95 -7.94
C ILE A 171 -1.06 -8.78 -8.70
N ARG A 172 -0.35 -7.68 -8.40
CA ARG A 172 0.98 -7.39 -8.93
C ARG A 172 2.04 -8.31 -8.35
N GLY A 173 1.89 -8.60 -7.07
CA GLY A 173 2.77 -9.53 -6.39
C GLY A 173 2.47 -9.65 -4.89
N ILE A 174 2.94 -10.75 -4.33
CA ILE A 174 2.90 -11.06 -2.91
C ILE A 174 4.28 -10.82 -2.34
N LEU A 175 4.38 -9.92 -1.36
CA LEU A 175 5.64 -9.53 -0.75
C LEU A 175 5.84 -10.25 0.58
N PRO A 176 6.80 -11.20 0.69
CA PRO A 176 7.14 -11.80 1.97
C PRO A 176 7.77 -10.77 2.92
N THR A 177 7.14 -10.57 4.09
CA THR A 177 7.59 -9.59 5.09
C THR A 177 7.90 -10.25 6.43
N MET A 178 8.55 -9.50 7.33
CA MET A 178 9.00 -9.98 8.63
C MET A 178 9.84 -11.26 8.52
N TYR A 179 10.54 -11.43 7.39
CA TYR A 179 11.31 -12.62 7.10
C TYR A 179 12.56 -12.74 8.00
N ASP A 180 12.74 -13.89 8.62
CA ASP A 180 13.98 -14.27 9.31
C ASP A 180 14.52 -15.58 8.71
N GLY A 181 15.51 -15.47 7.83
CA GLY A 181 16.12 -16.64 7.14
C GLY A 181 16.84 -17.64 8.05
N ARG A 182 17.05 -17.30 9.34
CA ARG A 182 17.64 -18.21 10.34
C ARG A 182 16.61 -19.23 10.84
N THR A 183 15.32 -18.92 10.72
CA THR A 183 14.24 -19.79 11.20
C THR A 183 13.73 -20.70 10.09
N LEU A 184 13.52 -21.98 10.41
CA LEU A 184 12.88 -22.94 9.50
C LEU A 184 11.48 -22.45 9.11
N HIS A 185 10.74 -21.95 10.07
CA HIS A 185 9.36 -21.47 9.91
C HIS A 185 9.20 -20.39 8.83
N SER A 186 10.10 -19.40 8.79
CA SER A 186 10.04 -18.35 7.76
C SER A 186 10.39 -18.88 6.37
N ARG A 187 11.30 -19.85 6.29
CA ARG A 187 11.65 -20.49 5.00
C ARG A 187 10.49 -21.31 4.46
N GLU A 188 9.91 -22.18 5.30
CA GLU A 188 8.73 -23.00 4.94
C GLU A 188 7.53 -22.13 4.54
N ALA A 189 7.32 -21.01 5.24
CA ALA A 189 6.23 -20.07 4.89
C ALA A 189 6.43 -19.48 3.48
N VAL A 190 7.65 -19.11 3.10
CA VAL A 190 7.94 -18.61 1.74
C VAL A 190 7.79 -19.71 0.69
N GLU A 191 8.26 -20.94 0.98
CA GLU A 191 8.09 -22.08 0.09
C GLU A 191 6.61 -22.37 -0.17
N MET A 192 5.80 -22.37 0.90
CA MET A 192 4.35 -22.57 0.81
C MET A 192 3.67 -21.46 -0.01
N LEU A 193 4.09 -20.18 0.14
CA LEU A 193 3.60 -19.10 -0.71
C LEU A 193 3.92 -19.35 -2.18
N ARG A 194 5.16 -19.79 -2.49
CA ARG A 194 5.58 -20.09 -3.87
C ARG A 194 4.87 -21.30 -4.47
N GLU A 195 4.63 -22.34 -3.68
CA GLU A 195 3.86 -23.52 -4.12
C GLU A 195 2.42 -23.13 -4.51
N ASN A 196 1.80 -22.20 -3.81
CA ASN A 196 0.41 -21.81 -4.04
C ASN A 196 0.25 -20.68 -5.07
N PHE A 197 1.21 -19.74 -5.16
CA PHE A 197 1.09 -18.51 -5.95
C PHE A 197 2.18 -18.34 -7.01
N GLY A 198 3.14 -19.24 -7.08
CA GLY A 198 4.18 -19.26 -8.10
C GLY A 198 4.92 -17.94 -8.28
N ASP A 199 4.94 -17.46 -9.49
CA ASP A 199 5.62 -16.23 -9.92
C ASP A 199 5.02 -14.94 -9.37
N LEU A 200 3.85 -14.98 -8.72
CA LEU A 200 3.30 -13.82 -8.02
C LEU A 200 4.06 -13.51 -6.73
N VAL A 201 4.86 -14.44 -6.19
CA VAL A 201 5.65 -14.18 -4.99
C VAL A 201 6.95 -13.50 -5.38
N PHE A 202 7.14 -12.26 -4.91
CA PHE A 202 8.40 -11.52 -5.15
C PHE A 202 9.60 -12.28 -4.61
N GLU A 203 10.74 -12.18 -5.31
CA GLU A 203 12.03 -12.70 -4.83
C GLU A 203 12.52 -11.89 -3.63
N THR A 204 12.29 -10.58 -3.67
CA THR A 204 12.59 -9.67 -2.57
C THR A 204 11.81 -10.04 -1.32
N ARG A 205 12.50 -10.03 -0.18
CA ARG A 205 11.92 -10.33 1.13
C ARG A 205 12.27 -9.21 2.12
N ILE A 206 11.25 -8.66 2.76
CA ILE A 206 11.46 -7.63 3.77
C ILE A 206 11.78 -8.29 5.11
N ARG A 207 13.03 -8.16 5.55
CA ARG A 207 13.51 -8.74 6.81
C ARG A 207 13.04 -7.93 8.00
N LYS A 208 12.91 -8.57 9.15
CA LYS A 208 12.64 -7.87 10.41
C LYS A 208 13.88 -7.07 10.84
N THR A 209 13.73 -5.75 11.04
CA THR A 209 14.78 -4.88 11.55
C THR A 209 14.17 -3.72 12.34
N VAL A 210 14.92 -3.18 13.30
CA VAL A 210 14.52 -2.02 14.09
C VAL A 210 14.48 -0.74 13.27
N ARG A 211 15.19 -0.70 12.13
CA ARG A 211 15.22 0.48 11.24
C ARG A 211 13.83 0.91 10.76
N TYR A 212 12.92 -0.03 10.56
CA TYR A 212 11.53 0.27 10.17
C TYR A 212 10.70 0.92 11.28
N ALA A 213 11.15 0.84 12.54
CA ALA A 213 10.53 1.54 13.65
C ALA A 213 11.23 2.88 13.92
N GLU A 214 12.54 2.96 13.69
CA GLU A 214 13.35 4.16 13.95
C GLU A 214 13.12 5.26 12.90
N ALA A 215 13.09 4.91 11.61
CA ALA A 215 12.94 5.87 10.53
C ALA A 215 11.66 6.72 10.62
N PRO A 216 10.46 6.17 10.88
CA PRO A 216 9.24 6.96 11.06
C PRO A 216 9.30 7.95 12.22
N VAL A 217 10.01 7.64 13.31
CA VAL A 217 10.22 8.56 14.44
C VAL A 217 10.98 9.83 14.00
N GLN A 218 11.78 9.71 12.94
CA GLN A 218 12.48 10.83 12.34
C GLN A 218 11.70 11.47 11.15
N GLY A 219 10.44 11.05 10.93
CA GLY A 219 9.62 11.54 9.83
C GLY A 219 10.20 11.19 8.45
N SER A 220 10.81 10.01 8.31
CA SER A 220 11.51 9.65 7.07
C SER A 220 11.37 8.16 6.70
N SER A 221 11.65 7.85 5.41
CA SER A 221 11.80 6.48 4.93
C SER A 221 13.11 5.86 5.42
N VAL A 222 13.24 4.53 5.32
CA VAL A 222 14.53 3.87 5.59
C VAL A 222 15.58 4.20 4.51
N LEU A 223 15.15 4.56 3.29
CA LEU A 223 16.04 4.96 2.21
C LEU A 223 16.78 6.25 2.54
N LYS A 224 16.12 7.17 3.26
CA LYS A 224 16.73 8.41 3.73
C LYS A 224 17.42 8.26 5.08
N TYR A 225 16.84 7.45 5.99
CA TYR A 225 17.34 7.24 7.34
C TYR A 225 18.66 6.44 7.36
N ASP A 226 18.73 5.36 6.58
CA ASP A 226 19.89 4.47 6.47
C ASP A 226 20.11 4.08 4.99
N PRO A 227 20.60 5.02 4.15
CA PRO A 227 20.62 4.87 2.68
C PRO A 227 21.42 3.68 2.17
N SER A 228 22.45 3.26 2.90
CA SER A 228 23.31 2.11 2.56
C SER A 228 22.94 0.83 3.31
N GLY A 229 21.89 0.88 4.12
CA GLY A 229 21.44 -0.24 4.92
C GLY A 229 20.69 -1.29 4.09
N SER A 230 20.71 -2.54 4.56
CA SER A 230 20.03 -3.66 3.90
C SER A 230 18.51 -3.46 3.81
N ALA A 231 17.92 -2.63 4.69
CA ALA A 231 16.50 -2.30 4.64
C ALA A 231 16.17 -1.40 3.43
N ALA A 232 17.00 -0.40 3.15
CA ALA A 232 16.87 0.48 1.99
C ALA A 232 17.10 -0.30 0.70
N GLU A 233 18.14 -1.14 0.65
CA GLU A 233 18.43 -1.96 -0.53
C GLU A 233 17.29 -2.91 -0.88
N ALA A 234 16.66 -3.55 0.12
CA ALA A 234 15.52 -4.43 -0.14
C ALA A 234 14.35 -3.70 -0.83
N TYR A 235 14.07 -2.44 -0.50
CA TYR A 235 13.03 -1.69 -1.19
C TYR A 235 13.45 -1.19 -2.58
N ARG A 236 14.74 -0.94 -2.81
CA ARG A 236 15.25 -0.68 -4.17
C ARG A 236 15.14 -1.92 -5.06
N GLU A 237 15.43 -3.11 -4.51
CA GLU A 237 15.24 -4.38 -5.21
C GLU A 237 13.76 -4.63 -5.50
N LEU A 238 12.86 -4.42 -4.52
CA LEU A 238 11.43 -4.52 -4.73
C LEU A 238 10.95 -3.57 -5.83
N ALA A 239 11.41 -2.32 -5.83
CA ALA A 239 11.06 -1.36 -6.86
C ALA A 239 11.43 -1.86 -8.26
N LYS A 240 12.62 -2.44 -8.44
CA LYS A 240 13.04 -3.06 -9.71
C LYS A 240 12.10 -4.21 -10.11
N GLU A 241 11.81 -5.14 -9.20
CA GLU A 241 10.89 -6.25 -9.49
C GLU A 241 9.48 -5.77 -9.88
N VAL A 242 8.97 -4.74 -9.19
CA VAL A 242 7.67 -4.15 -9.54
C VAL A 242 7.71 -3.50 -10.92
N LEU A 243 8.77 -2.84 -11.30
CA LEU A 243 8.93 -2.21 -12.62
C LEU A 243 9.13 -3.24 -13.73
N ASP A 244 9.99 -4.23 -13.54
CA ASP A 244 10.29 -5.28 -14.53
C ASP A 244 9.07 -6.14 -14.86
N GLY A 245 8.24 -6.45 -13.87
CA GLY A 245 6.97 -7.14 -14.07
C GLY A 245 5.91 -6.28 -14.81
N ALA A 246 6.16 -4.98 -15.08
CA ALA A 246 5.31 -4.12 -15.90
C ALA A 246 5.47 -4.41 -17.40
N THR A 247 6.51 -5.11 -17.82
CA THR A 247 6.65 -5.59 -19.20
C THR A 247 5.68 -6.74 -19.40
N PRO A 248 4.74 -6.68 -20.39
CA PRO A 248 3.86 -7.81 -20.67
C PRO A 248 4.73 -9.03 -20.97
N ARG A 249 4.63 -10.08 -20.14
CA ARG A 249 5.24 -11.36 -20.46
C ARG A 249 4.57 -11.84 -21.74
N GLN A 250 5.28 -11.79 -22.86
CA GLN A 250 4.83 -12.41 -24.10
C GLN A 250 4.68 -13.90 -23.77
N HIS A 251 3.45 -14.38 -23.69
CA HIS A 251 3.17 -15.81 -23.68
C HIS A 251 3.66 -16.38 -25.01
N ALA A 252 4.77 -17.11 -24.95
CA ALA A 252 5.26 -17.96 -26.03
C ALA A 252 4.47 -19.26 -26.05
#